data_226946d98f80cb64e92de26004819e5f
#
_entry.id   226946d98f80cb64e92de26004819e5f
#
_cell.length_a   1.000
_cell.length_b   1.000
_cell.length_c   1.000
_cell.angle_alpha   90.00
_cell.angle_beta   90.00
_cell.angle_gamma   90.00
#
_symmetry.space_group_name_H-M   'P 1'
#
loop_
_entity.id
_entity.type
_entity.pdbx_description
1 polymer ?
#
loop_
_entity_poly.entity_id
_entity_poly.type
_entity_poly.pdbx_seq_one_letter_code
_entity_poly.pdbx_strand_id
1 'polypeptide(L)'
;MIEITKISPGKVNLYLEVKSKRNDEYHNIESLMTFLDYGDQISVKKSKRFRLNIEGCFSKLIENRLNLIEVAQLKLEDFYNRELGVEVILKKNLPIA
;
A
#
# COMPACT_ATOMS: atom_id res chain seq x y z
N MET A 1 2.16 21.40 13.26
CA MET A 1 1.62 20.06 12.96
C MET A 1 2.68 19.24 12.25
N ILE A 2 2.92 18.02 12.70
CA ILE A 2 3.95 17.15 12.12
C ILE A 2 3.34 16.34 10.97
N GLU A 3 4.00 16.40 9.84
CA GLU A 3 3.68 15.58 8.69
C GLU A 3 4.81 14.57 8.47
N ILE A 4 4.46 13.29 8.31
CA ILE A 4 5.42 12.23 8.06
C ILE A 4 5.25 11.77 6.62
N THR A 5 6.34 11.75 5.87
CA THR A 5 6.34 11.29 4.48
C THR A 5 7.30 10.11 4.35
N LYS A 6 6.80 9.04 3.72
CA LYS A 6 7.57 7.84 3.44
C LYS A 6 7.37 7.41 2.00
N ILE A 7 8.35 6.74 1.44
CA ILE A 7 8.25 6.15 0.11
C ILE A 7 7.94 4.66 0.27
N SER A 8 6.93 4.20 -0.49
CA SER A 8 6.62 2.78 -0.62
C SER A 8 7.32 2.30 -1.89
N PRO A 9 8.49 1.64 -1.79
CA PRO A 9 9.30 1.34 -2.96
C PRO A 9 8.67 0.28 -3.85
N GLY A 10 8.90 0.41 -5.15
CA GLY A 10 8.52 -0.61 -6.11
C GLY A 10 9.39 -1.85 -5.96
N LYS A 11 8.83 -2.99 -6.30
CA LYS A 11 9.52 -4.28 -6.24
C LYS A 11 9.65 -4.85 -7.65
N VAL A 12 10.83 -5.36 -7.97
CA VAL A 12 11.07 -6.07 -9.23
C VAL A 12 11.48 -7.51 -8.91
N ASN A 13 10.77 -8.46 -9.51
CA ASN A 13 11.18 -9.86 -9.47
C ASN A 13 12.20 -10.10 -10.58
N LEU A 14 13.44 -10.37 -10.20
CA LEU A 14 14.51 -10.71 -11.14
C LEU A 14 14.38 -12.15 -11.59
N TYR A 15 13.77 -12.98 -10.77
CA TYR A 15 13.55 -14.40 -11.03
C TYR A 15 12.34 -14.85 -10.21
N LEU A 16 11.43 -15.59 -10.83
CA LEU A 16 10.27 -16.17 -10.15
C LEU A 16 9.95 -17.51 -10.78
N GLU A 17 9.90 -18.56 -9.96
CA GLU A 17 9.52 -19.90 -10.41
C GLU A 17 8.47 -20.47 -9.47
N VAL A 18 7.39 -20.99 -10.04
CA VAL A 18 6.37 -21.72 -9.30
C VAL A 18 6.77 -23.18 -9.29
N LYS A 19 7.14 -23.72 -8.13
CA LYS A 19 7.70 -25.06 -7.99
C LYS A 19 6.64 -26.16 -8.02
N SER A 20 5.64 -26.04 -7.14
CA SER A 20 4.62 -27.08 -7.03
C SER A 20 3.40 -26.53 -6.32
N LYS A 21 2.23 -27.17 -6.59
CA LYS A 21 1.00 -26.83 -5.88
C LYS A 21 1.00 -27.56 -4.52
N ARG A 22 0.68 -26.82 -3.48
CA ARG A 22 0.58 -27.36 -2.12
C ARG A 22 -0.81 -27.92 -1.87
N ASN A 23 -0.93 -28.77 -0.84
CA ASN A 23 -2.22 -29.35 -0.45
C ASN A 23 -3.24 -28.31 0.02
N ASP A 24 -2.78 -27.12 0.44
CA ASP A 24 -3.64 -26.04 0.92
C ASP A 24 -4.03 -25.06 -0.18
N GLU A 25 -3.98 -25.46 -1.45
CA GLU A 25 -4.31 -24.66 -2.61
C GLU A 25 -3.29 -23.58 -2.97
N TYR A 26 -2.21 -23.44 -2.20
CA TYR A 26 -1.11 -22.54 -2.51
C TYR A 26 -0.03 -23.24 -3.31
N HIS A 27 0.82 -22.44 -3.94
CA HIS A 27 1.98 -22.94 -4.68
C HIS A 27 3.27 -22.62 -3.94
N ASN A 28 4.24 -23.53 -4.01
CA ASN A 28 5.59 -23.22 -3.60
C ASN A 28 6.24 -22.36 -4.69
N ILE A 29 6.85 -21.26 -4.28
CA ILE A 29 7.53 -20.37 -5.22
C ILE A 29 8.97 -20.15 -4.80
N GLU A 30 9.82 -19.88 -5.78
CA GLU A 30 11.18 -19.44 -5.57
C GLU A 30 11.37 -18.14 -6.33
N SER A 31 11.90 -17.12 -5.67
CA SER A 31 12.06 -15.82 -6.29
C SER A 31 13.30 -15.09 -5.80
N LEU A 32 13.84 -14.27 -6.69
CA LEU A 32 14.84 -13.28 -6.35
C LEU A 32 14.28 -11.91 -6.71
N MET A 33 14.22 -11.01 -5.72
CA MET A 33 13.61 -9.71 -5.92
C MET A 33 14.51 -8.59 -5.40
N THR A 34 14.27 -7.39 -5.91
CA THR A 34 14.92 -6.20 -5.42
C THR A 34 13.91 -5.06 -5.32
N PHE A 35 14.19 -4.10 -4.46
CA PHE A 35 13.38 -2.90 -4.36
C PHE A 35 14.00 -1.77 -5.17
N LEU A 36 13.14 -0.97 -5.78
CA LEU A 36 13.56 0.24 -6.47
C LEU A 36 13.72 1.37 -5.46
N ASP A 37 14.57 2.35 -5.77
CA ASP A 37 14.64 3.59 -4.99
C ASP A 37 13.59 4.61 -5.44
N TYR A 38 12.59 4.15 -6.16
CA TYR A 38 11.44 4.91 -6.64
C TYR A 38 10.16 4.16 -6.27
N GLY A 39 9.14 4.89 -5.86
CA GLY A 39 7.88 4.27 -5.49
C GLY A 39 6.79 5.29 -5.24
N ASP A 40 5.67 4.79 -4.70
CA ASP A 40 4.57 5.63 -4.27
C ASP A 40 5.02 6.42 -3.03
N GLN A 41 4.48 7.63 -2.90
CA GLN A 41 4.77 8.47 -1.74
C GLN A 41 3.55 8.54 -0.85
N ILE A 42 3.73 8.32 0.44
CA ILE A 42 2.67 8.38 1.43
C ILE A 42 3.00 9.46 2.45
N SER A 43 2.10 10.43 2.58
CA SER A 43 2.23 11.49 3.58
C SER A 43 1.08 11.39 4.56
N VAL A 44 1.37 11.48 5.85
CA VAL A 44 0.38 11.35 6.92
C VAL A 44 0.51 12.55 7.85
N LYS A 45 -0.62 13.20 8.13
CA LYS A 45 -0.67 14.29 9.09
C LYS A 45 -1.90 14.16 9.97
N LYS A 46 -1.86 14.76 11.16
CA LYS A 46 -2.96 14.70 12.11
C LYS A 46 -4.18 15.44 11.58
N SER A 47 -5.36 14.87 11.79
CA SER A 47 -6.63 15.44 11.35
C SER A 47 -7.74 15.09 12.35
N LYS A 48 -8.89 15.73 12.22
CA LYS A 48 -10.04 15.44 13.07
C LYS A 48 -10.66 14.08 12.79
N ARG A 49 -10.62 13.65 11.52
CA ARG A 49 -11.13 12.35 11.08
C ARG A 49 -10.23 11.81 9.97
N PHE A 50 -10.39 10.53 9.68
CA PHE A 50 -9.64 9.91 8.60
C PHE A 50 -10.05 10.50 7.25
N ARG A 51 -9.05 10.87 6.46
CA ARG A 51 -9.21 11.29 5.06
C ARG A 51 -8.13 10.63 4.22
N LEU A 52 -8.51 10.24 3.02
CA LEU A 52 -7.58 9.67 2.06
C LEU A 52 -7.71 10.42 0.74
N ASN A 53 -6.61 11.02 0.29
CA ASN A 53 -6.52 11.65 -1.01
C ASN A 53 -5.50 10.89 -1.84
N ILE A 54 -5.88 10.55 -3.06
CA ILE A 54 -5.03 9.80 -3.97
C ILE A 54 -4.70 10.69 -5.16
N GLU A 55 -3.42 10.88 -5.42
CA GLU A 55 -2.94 11.68 -6.54
C GLU A 55 -1.79 10.96 -7.26
N GLY A 56 -1.25 11.56 -8.32
CA GLY A 56 -0.21 10.97 -9.14
C GLY A 56 -0.74 10.42 -10.45
N CYS A 57 0.17 10.03 -11.34
CA CYS A 57 -0.19 9.64 -12.71
C CYS A 57 -0.99 8.32 -12.79
N PHE A 58 -0.97 7.49 -11.76
CA PHE A 58 -1.72 6.24 -11.74
C PHE A 58 -2.88 6.25 -10.76
N SER A 59 -3.28 7.43 -10.27
CA SER A 59 -4.34 7.54 -9.25
C SER A 59 -5.69 6.98 -9.74
N LYS A 60 -6.01 7.16 -11.00
CA LYS A 60 -7.30 6.71 -11.55
C LYS A 60 -7.46 5.20 -11.55
N LEU A 61 -6.36 4.45 -11.54
CA LEU A 61 -6.39 2.99 -11.58
C LEU A 61 -6.94 2.38 -10.29
N ILE A 62 -6.89 3.11 -9.17
CA ILE A 62 -7.34 2.60 -7.87
C ILE A 62 -8.56 3.34 -7.34
N GLU A 63 -9.13 4.26 -8.11
CA GLU A 63 -10.20 5.15 -7.68
C GLU A 63 -11.44 4.41 -7.20
N ASN A 64 -11.80 3.29 -7.84
CA ASN A 64 -12.99 2.50 -7.55
C ASN A 64 -12.66 1.17 -6.87
N ARG A 65 -11.49 1.03 -6.28
CA ARG A 65 -11.05 -0.21 -5.64
C ARG A 65 -10.80 0.01 -4.15
N LEU A 66 -11.02 -1.05 -3.37
CA LEU A 66 -10.65 -1.01 -1.96
C LEU A 66 -9.13 -0.89 -1.85
N ASN A 67 -8.70 0.20 -1.26
CA ASN A 67 -7.29 0.51 -1.11
C ASN A 67 -6.72 -0.14 0.15
N LEU A 68 -5.47 -0.61 0.09
CA LEU A 68 -4.80 -1.20 1.25
C LEU A 68 -4.70 -0.21 2.42
N ILE A 69 -4.61 1.09 2.14
CA ILE A 69 -4.58 2.12 3.18
C ILE A 69 -5.89 2.14 3.93
N GLU A 70 -7.03 2.02 3.22
CA GLU A 70 -8.35 1.97 3.86
C GLU A 70 -8.51 0.70 4.70
N VAL A 71 -8.00 -0.44 4.22
CA VAL A 71 -8.00 -1.68 4.98
C VAL A 71 -7.18 -1.52 6.25
N ALA A 72 -6.00 -0.93 6.16
CA ALA A 72 -5.15 -0.68 7.32
C ALA A 72 -5.82 0.25 8.32
N GLN A 73 -6.49 1.30 7.84
CA GLN A 73 -7.22 2.23 8.69
C GLN A 73 -8.31 1.50 9.48
N LEU A 74 -9.12 0.69 8.80
CA LEU A 74 -10.21 -0.03 9.46
C LEU A 74 -9.69 -1.02 10.50
N LYS A 75 -8.60 -1.71 10.21
CA LYS A 75 -7.99 -2.65 11.14
C LYS A 75 -7.41 -1.96 12.37
N LEU A 76 -6.78 -0.80 12.19
CA LEU A 76 -6.24 -0.02 13.30
C LEU A 76 -7.34 0.53 14.19
N GLU A 77 -8.42 1.03 13.59
CA GLU A 77 -9.57 1.54 14.35
C GLU A 77 -10.23 0.42 15.16
N ASP A 78 -10.35 -0.77 14.58
CA ASP A 78 -10.89 -1.94 15.27
C ASP A 78 -9.99 -2.37 16.42
N PHE A 79 -8.69 -2.44 16.19
CA PHE A 79 -7.70 -2.88 17.18
C PHE A 79 -7.65 -1.95 18.39
N TYR A 80 -7.63 -0.64 18.16
CA TYR A 80 -7.55 0.35 19.23
C TYR A 80 -8.91 0.85 19.71
N ASN A 81 -9.99 0.40 19.09
CA ASN A 81 -11.37 0.75 19.41
C ASN A 81 -11.58 2.27 19.47
N ARG A 82 -11.06 2.98 18.47
CA ARG A 82 -11.19 4.44 18.35
C ARG A 82 -10.97 4.87 16.90
N GLU A 83 -11.52 6.04 16.54
CA GLU A 83 -11.30 6.58 15.20
C GLU A 83 -9.86 7.01 14.98
N LEU A 84 -9.38 6.80 13.75
CA LEU A 84 -8.05 7.21 13.35
C LEU A 84 -8.12 8.63 12.76
N GLY A 85 -7.61 9.60 13.53
CA GLY A 85 -7.65 11.00 13.14
C GLY A 85 -6.42 11.41 12.35
N VAL A 86 -6.31 10.96 11.11
CA VAL A 86 -5.21 11.33 10.22
C VAL A 86 -5.73 11.60 8.80
N GLU A 87 -5.02 12.46 8.09
CA GLU A 87 -5.19 12.65 6.66
C GLU A 87 -4.01 12.02 5.96
N VAL A 88 -4.29 11.13 5.01
CA VAL A 88 -3.28 10.42 4.24
C VAL A 88 -3.36 10.92 2.79
N ILE A 89 -2.21 11.30 2.25
CA ILE A 89 -2.07 11.65 0.84
C ILE A 89 -1.19 10.59 0.20
N LEU A 90 -1.78 9.82 -0.70
CA LEU A 90 -1.07 8.80 -1.47
C LEU A 90 -0.78 9.37 -2.85
N LYS A 91 0.50 9.53 -3.16
CA LYS A 91 0.93 9.89 -4.51
C LYS A 91 1.30 8.61 -5.25
N LYS A 92 0.41 8.19 -6.15
CA LYS A 92 0.55 6.93 -6.87
C LYS A 92 1.48 7.12 -8.07
N ASN A 93 2.73 6.75 -7.90
CA ASN A 93 3.78 6.89 -8.91
C ASN A 93 4.07 5.60 -9.68
N LEU A 94 3.51 4.48 -9.20
CA LEU A 94 3.69 3.17 -9.83
C LEU A 94 2.35 2.64 -10.31
N PRO A 95 2.33 1.87 -11.41
CA PRO A 95 1.10 1.23 -11.84
C PRO A 95 0.67 0.13 -10.88
N ILE A 96 -0.60 -0.25 -10.96
CA ILE A 96 -1.11 -1.40 -10.22
C ILE A 96 -0.54 -2.66 -10.87
N ALA A 97 0.04 -3.52 -10.04
CA ALA A 97 0.61 -4.78 -10.52
C ALA A 97 -0.49 -5.81 -10.80
#